data_322f2732c0594b9ad4d5bce533ef584d
#
_entry.id   322f2732c0594b9ad4d5bce533ef584d
#
_cell.length_a   1.000
_cell.length_b   1.000
_cell.length_c   1.000
_cell.angle_alpha   90.00
_cell.angle_beta   90.00
_cell.angle_gamma   90.00
#
_symmetry.space_group_name_H-M   'P 1'
#
loop_
_entity.id
_entity.type
_entity.pdbx_description
1 polymer ?
#
loop_
_entity_poly.entity_id
_entity_poly.type
_entity_poly.pdbx_seq_one_letter_code
_entity_poly.pdbx_strand_id
1 'polypeptide(L)'
;MKPHLDYDIAIIGGGVIGLSIAISLQQSGKTVIIIDQDDEQINASRKNAGAFAFADIVPLATPHIIKSAPKWFFDPEGPLYIHPAYLSSIFPWMVRFWRASWNDEFVRSLEAQAYLMALSREALERQVKDLNAEFLLHRKGQLRLYQQKRNFDKSSILWDACSRHNIQ
;
A
#
# COMPACT_ATOMS: atom_id res chain seq x y z
N MET A 1 36.97 22.23 17.55
CA MET A 1 36.10 21.16 18.08
C MET A 1 34.88 21.09 17.23
N LYS A 2 34.62 20.02 16.49
CA LYS A 2 33.35 19.85 15.79
C LYS A 2 32.28 19.59 16.84
N PRO A 3 31.09 20.25 16.78
CA PRO A 3 30.04 19.96 17.73
C PRO A 3 29.68 18.47 17.59
N HIS A 4 29.70 17.74 18.68
CA HIS A 4 29.19 16.36 18.73
C HIS A 4 27.66 16.51 18.74
N LEU A 5 27.04 16.24 17.60
CA LEU A 5 25.58 16.22 17.50
C LEU A 5 25.13 14.80 17.82
N ASP A 6 24.54 14.64 18.99
CA ASP A 6 23.96 13.36 19.40
C ASP A 6 22.54 13.27 18.86
N TYR A 7 22.29 12.24 18.06
CA TYR A 7 20.94 11.88 17.59
C TYR A 7 20.52 10.56 18.19
N ASP A 8 19.27 10.44 18.62
CA ASP A 8 18.71 9.17 19.08
C ASP A 8 18.53 8.18 17.93
N ILE A 9 18.12 8.69 16.76
CA ILE A 9 17.74 7.84 15.61
C ILE A 9 18.21 8.46 14.30
N ALA A 10 18.77 7.62 13.44
CA ALA A 10 19.09 7.95 12.06
C ALA A 10 18.10 7.24 11.12
N ILE A 11 17.49 7.98 10.20
CA ILE A 11 16.58 7.48 9.17
C ILE A 11 17.27 7.57 7.83
N ILE A 12 17.34 6.44 7.12
CA ILE A 12 17.88 6.39 5.76
C ILE A 12 16.73 6.51 4.77
N GLY A 13 16.73 7.59 4.00
CA GLY A 13 15.72 7.93 3.02
C GLY A 13 14.78 9.05 3.47
N GLY A 14 14.76 10.15 2.72
CA GLY A 14 13.92 11.35 2.92
C GLY A 14 12.62 11.34 2.12
N GLY A 15 12.13 10.17 1.69
CA GLY A 15 10.84 10.04 1.05
C GLY A 15 9.68 10.17 2.04
N VAL A 16 8.43 10.05 1.56
CA VAL A 16 7.22 10.21 2.37
C VAL A 16 7.22 9.33 3.63
N ILE A 17 7.74 8.11 3.54
CA ILE A 17 7.81 7.18 4.67
C ILE A 17 8.81 7.69 5.71
N GLY A 18 10.05 8.01 5.28
CA GLY A 18 11.09 8.49 6.18
C GLY A 18 10.71 9.79 6.89
N LEU A 19 10.12 10.74 6.15
CA LEU A 19 9.62 11.99 6.71
C LEU A 19 8.48 11.76 7.71
N SER A 20 7.52 10.89 7.42
CA SER A 20 6.42 10.59 8.34
C SER A 20 6.92 9.93 9.63
N ILE A 21 7.88 9.02 9.53
CA ILE A 21 8.55 8.41 10.70
C ILE A 21 9.29 9.47 11.50
N ALA A 22 10.06 10.35 10.84
CA ALA A 22 10.82 11.41 11.51
C ALA A 22 9.90 12.34 12.31
N ILE A 23 8.80 12.80 11.72
CA ILE A 23 7.81 13.64 12.39
C ILE A 23 7.24 12.94 13.63
N SER A 24 6.82 11.68 13.48
CA SER A 24 6.27 10.91 14.60
C SER A 24 7.26 10.70 15.76
N LEU A 25 8.54 10.48 15.42
CA LEU A 25 9.60 10.34 16.41
C LEU A 25 9.91 11.67 17.10
N GLN A 26 9.96 12.78 16.35
CA GLN A 26 10.13 14.12 16.95
C GLN A 26 8.97 14.49 17.88
N GLN A 27 7.74 14.18 17.50
CA GLN A 27 6.57 14.37 18.36
C GLN A 27 6.65 13.53 19.65
N SER A 28 7.38 12.41 19.60
CA SER A 28 7.68 11.56 20.77
C SER A 28 8.91 12.03 21.56
N GLY A 29 9.46 13.20 21.25
CA GLY A 29 10.61 13.80 21.95
C GLY A 29 11.98 13.24 21.54
N LYS A 30 12.08 12.53 20.42
CA LYS A 30 13.34 11.99 19.91
C LYS A 30 14.07 12.99 19.00
N THR A 31 15.39 13.01 19.12
CA THR A 31 16.25 13.72 18.16
C THR A 31 16.52 12.82 16.95
N VAL A 32 16.21 13.30 15.75
CA VAL A 32 16.25 12.49 14.53
C VAL A 32 17.11 13.17 13.48
N ILE A 33 17.96 12.39 12.81
CA ILE A 33 18.64 12.79 11.58
C ILE A 33 18.14 11.99 10.40
N ILE A 34 17.92 12.67 9.26
CA ILE A 34 17.56 12.01 8.01
C ILE A 34 18.77 12.06 7.09
N ILE A 35 19.12 10.91 6.53
CA ILE A 35 20.21 10.75 5.56
C ILE A 35 19.57 10.34 4.23
N ASP A 36 19.69 11.19 3.22
CA ASP A 36 19.15 10.94 1.89
C ASP A 36 20.23 11.20 0.83
N GLN A 37 20.10 10.55 -0.31
CA GLN A 37 20.99 10.79 -1.45
C GLN A 37 20.67 12.09 -2.20
N ASP A 38 19.56 12.74 -1.86
CA ASP A 38 19.06 14.01 -2.43
C ASP A 38 18.96 14.01 -3.96
N ASP A 39 18.60 12.88 -4.54
CA ASP A 39 18.34 12.79 -5.98
C ASP A 39 16.86 13.05 -6.26
N GLU A 40 16.53 14.30 -6.60
CA GLU A 40 15.17 14.72 -6.94
C GLU A 40 14.59 13.95 -8.14
N GLN A 41 15.43 13.44 -9.03
CA GLN A 41 14.97 12.73 -10.24
C GLN A 41 14.48 11.32 -9.92
N ILE A 42 14.98 10.69 -8.86
CA ILE A 42 14.67 9.31 -8.48
C ILE A 42 13.62 9.24 -7.37
N ASN A 43 13.26 10.35 -6.75
CA ASN A 43 12.34 10.36 -5.61
C ASN A 43 10.90 9.97 -6.01
N ALA A 44 10.53 8.71 -5.73
CA ALA A 44 9.20 8.16 -6.02
C ALA A 44 8.07 8.92 -5.29
N SER A 45 8.34 9.45 -4.10
CA SER A 45 7.33 10.19 -3.32
C SER A 45 6.89 11.49 -3.99
N ARG A 46 7.78 12.14 -4.73
CA ARG A 46 7.45 13.34 -5.50
C ARG A 46 6.70 13.06 -6.80
N LYS A 47 6.81 11.83 -7.31
CA LYS A 47 6.24 11.41 -8.61
C LYS A 47 5.00 10.53 -8.47
N ASN A 48 4.49 10.34 -7.25
CA ASN A 48 3.29 9.55 -7.04
C ASN A 48 2.02 10.29 -7.49
N ALA A 49 0.91 9.55 -7.62
CA ALA A 49 -0.37 10.10 -8.06
C ALA A 49 -1.08 10.96 -7.01
N GLY A 50 -0.56 11.06 -5.79
CA GLY A 50 -1.18 11.80 -4.69
C GLY A 50 -2.53 11.24 -4.23
N ALA A 51 -2.80 9.95 -4.47
CA ALA A 51 -4.04 9.31 -4.09
C ALA A 51 -3.86 8.42 -2.86
N PHE A 52 -4.76 8.56 -1.89
CA PHE A 52 -4.84 7.71 -0.71
C PHE A 52 -5.99 6.70 -0.87
N ALA A 53 -5.66 5.44 -1.08
CA ALA A 53 -6.62 4.38 -1.41
C ALA A 53 -6.99 3.56 -0.16
N PHE A 54 -7.56 4.19 0.86
CA PHE A 54 -7.94 3.51 2.12
C PHE A 54 -9.03 2.45 1.96
N ALA A 55 -9.73 2.46 0.82
CA ALA A 55 -10.73 1.44 0.48
C ALA A 55 -10.12 0.17 -0.15
N ASP A 56 -8.84 0.17 -0.50
CA ASP A 56 -8.19 -0.98 -1.11
C ASP A 56 -7.71 -1.98 -0.04
N ILE A 57 -8.69 -2.59 0.65
CA ILE A 57 -8.46 -3.53 1.76
C ILE A 57 -8.44 -5.00 1.31
N VAL A 58 -8.79 -5.29 0.05
CA VAL A 58 -8.81 -6.67 -0.45
C VAL A 58 -7.40 -7.09 -0.87
N PRO A 59 -6.85 -8.16 -0.25
CA PRO A 59 -5.55 -8.68 -0.64
C PRO A 59 -5.51 -9.12 -2.10
N LEU A 60 -4.34 -8.99 -2.75
CA LEU A 60 -4.15 -9.42 -4.13
C LEU A 60 -4.36 -10.93 -4.29
N ALA A 61 -3.95 -11.72 -3.29
CA ALA A 61 -4.11 -13.17 -3.28
C ALA A 61 -5.55 -13.58 -2.93
N THR A 62 -6.49 -13.36 -3.84
CA THR A 62 -7.89 -13.78 -3.66
C THR A 62 -8.07 -15.29 -3.90
N PRO A 63 -9.06 -15.96 -3.30
CA PRO A 63 -9.33 -17.40 -3.51
C PRO A 63 -9.57 -17.80 -4.97
N HIS A 64 -10.00 -16.86 -5.81
CA HIS A 64 -10.26 -17.12 -7.23
C HIS A 64 -9.08 -16.83 -8.16
N ILE A 65 -8.01 -16.21 -7.65
CA ILE A 65 -6.88 -15.78 -8.48
C ILE A 65 -6.17 -16.97 -9.14
N ILE A 66 -6.09 -18.10 -8.45
CA ILE A 66 -5.44 -19.32 -8.93
C ILE A 66 -6.14 -19.89 -10.14
N LYS A 67 -7.48 -19.82 -10.19
CA LYS A 67 -8.26 -20.29 -11.35
C LYS A 67 -8.01 -19.44 -12.58
N SER A 68 -7.61 -18.19 -12.39
CA SER A 68 -7.33 -17.22 -13.46
C SER A 68 -5.85 -17.18 -13.85
N ALA A 69 -4.95 -17.56 -12.95
CA ALA A 69 -3.51 -17.49 -13.15
C ALA A 69 -3.00 -18.20 -14.42
N PRO A 70 -3.45 -19.42 -14.79
CA PRO A 70 -3.00 -20.07 -16.01
C PRO A 70 -3.28 -19.27 -17.28
N LYS A 71 -4.38 -18.51 -17.31
CA LYS A 71 -4.72 -17.66 -18.47
C LYS A 71 -3.74 -16.50 -18.61
N TRP A 72 -3.27 -15.94 -17.53
CA TRP A 72 -2.35 -14.81 -17.54
C TRP A 72 -0.94 -15.20 -17.99
N PHE A 73 -0.50 -16.44 -17.71
CA PHE A 73 0.79 -16.94 -18.17
C PHE A 73 0.90 -17.06 -19.70
N PHE A 74 -0.24 -17.27 -20.36
CA PHE A 74 -0.29 -17.45 -21.81
C PHE A 74 -0.77 -16.20 -22.55
N ASP A 75 -1.10 -15.13 -21.83
CA ASP A 75 -1.58 -13.89 -22.38
C ASP A 75 -0.45 -12.83 -22.32
N PRO A 76 0.17 -12.47 -23.46
CA PRO A 76 1.22 -11.45 -23.49
C PRO A 76 0.76 -10.05 -23.05
N GLU A 77 -0.56 -9.77 -23.13
CA GLU A 77 -1.19 -8.53 -22.69
C GLU A 77 -1.80 -8.67 -21.29
N GLY A 78 -1.61 -9.82 -20.66
CA GLY A 78 -2.12 -10.11 -19.33
C GLY A 78 -1.48 -9.29 -18.22
N PRO A 79 -2.13 -9.18 -17.05
CA PRO A 79 -1.64 -8.37 -15.94
C PRO A 79 -0.36 -8.94 -15.30
N LEU A 80 0.03 -10.16 -15.65
CA LEU A 80 1.20 -10.84 -15.10
C LEU A 80 1.96 -11.55 -16.21
N TYR A 81 3.04 -10.95 -16.69
CA TYR A 81 3.98 -11.60 -17.57
C TYR A 81 5.22 -12.06 -16.78
N ILE A 82 5.53 -13.34 -16.84
CA ILE A 82 6.74 -13.92 -16.24
C ILE A 82 7.61 -14.51 -17.34
N HIS A 83 8.80 -13.93 -17.49
CA HIS A 83 9.76 -14.46 -18.46
C HIS A 83 10.13 -15.92 -18.08
N PRO A 84 10.13 -16.88 -19.02
CA PRO A 84 10.38 -18.30 -18.73
C PRO A 84 11.67 -18.58 -17.95
N ALA A 85 12.74 -17.85 -18.25
CA ALA A 85 14.01 -17.99 -17.53
C ALA A 85 13.93 -17.60 -16.03
N TYR A 86 12.90 -16.86 -15.61
CA TYR A 86 12.72 -16.43 -14.23
C TYR A 86 11.82 -17.37 -13.42
N LEU A 87 11.18 -18.35 -14.06
CA LEU A 87 10.22 -19.25 -13.40
C LEU A 87 10.83 -20.01 -12.22
N SER A 88 12.05 -20.50 -12.33
CA SER A 88 12.72 -21.20 -11.23
C SER A 88 12.95 -20.31 -10.02
N SER A 89 13.31 -19.07 -10.24
CA SER A 89 13.59 -18.10 -9.18
C SER A 89 12.32 -17.62 -8.48
N ILE A 90 11.21 -17.47 -9.22
CA ILE A 90 9.94 -16.99 -8.66
C ILE A 90 9.10 -18.11 -8.04
N PHE A 91 9.40 -19.38 -8.32
CA PHE A 91 8.61 -20.53 -7.90
C PHE A 91 8.33 -20.56 -6.38
N PRO A 92 9.31 -20.33 -5.48
CA PRO A 92 9.04 -20.31 -4.04
C PRO A 92 8.03 -19.23 -3.63
N TRP A 93 8.07 -18.08 -4.30
CA TRP A 93 7.10 -17.02 -4.10
C TRP A 93 5.71 -17.43 -4.59
N MET A 94 5.62 -18.08 -5.74
CA MET A 94 4.34 -18.58 -6.29
C MET A 94 3.65 -19.56 -5.33
N VAL A 95 4.41 -20.47 -4.71
CA VAL A 95 3.87 -21.39 -3.70
C VAL A 95 3.31 -20.63 -2.50
N ARG A 96 4.03 -19.62 -2.00
CA ARG A 96 3.55 -18.77 -0.89
C ARG A 96 2.32 -17.97 -1.29
N PHE A 97 2.30 -17.42 -2.49
CA PHE A 97 1.16 -16.69 -3.03
C PHE A 97 -0.07 -17.59 -3.18
N TRP A 98 0.13 -18.83 -3.64
CA TRP A 98 -0.91 -19.83 -3.68
C TRP A 98 -1.48 -20.12 -2.28
N ARG A 99 -0.61 -20.35 -1.28
CA ARG A 99 -1.07 -20.57 0.10
C ARG A 99 -1.81 -19.36 0.66
N ALA A 100 -1.34 -18.15 0.38
CA ALA A 100 -1.97 -16.91 0.81
C ALA A 100 -3.37 -16.69 0.20
N SER A 101 -3.69 -17.34 -0.93
CA SER A 101 -5.00 -17.28 -1.57
C SER A 101 -6.02 -18.28 -0.99
N TRP A 102 -5.65 -19.09 -0.03
CA TRP A 102 -6.61 -19.96 0.66
C TRP A 102 -7.52 -19.11 1.56
N ASN A 103 -8.76 -19.56 1.73
CA ASN A 103 -9.78 -18.75 2.37
C ASN A 103 -9.42 -18.30 3.79
N ASP A 104 -8.76 -19.15 4.58
CA ASP A 104 -8.30 -18.85 5.93
C ASP A 104 -7.27 -17.70 5.95
N GLU A 105 -6.25 -17.78 5.09
CA GLU A 105 -5.22 -16.75 4.97
C GLU A 105 -5.77 -15.47 4.32
N PHE A 106 -6.65 -15.62 3.33
CA PHE A 106 -7.30 -14.49 2.70
C PHE A 106 -8.09 -13.66 3.70
N VAL A 107 -8.95 -14.31 4.52
CA VAL A 107 -9.75 -13.61 5.54
C VAL A 107 -8.84 -12.93 6.56
N ARG A 108 -7.83 -13.64 7.07
CA ARG A 108 -6.87 -13.07 8.02
C ARG A 108 -6.13 -11.86 7.44
N SER A 109 -5.69 -11.95 6.20
CA SER A 109 -4.99 -10.87 5.51
C SER A 109 -5.91 -9.68 5.25
N LEU A 110 -7.17 -9.92 4.91
CA LEU A 110 -8.17 -8.87 4.71
C LEU A 110 -8.42 -8.09 6.00
N GLU A 111 -8.63 -8.80 7.12
CA GLU A 111 -8.83 -8.17 8.43
C GLU A 111 -7.61 -7.33 8.84
N ALA A 112 -6.40 -7.89 8.68
CA ALA A 112 -5.17 -7.18 9.00
C ALA A 112 -4.99 -5.93 8.12
N GLN A 113 -5.29 -6.03 6.83
CA GLN A 113 -5.17 -4.90 5.90
C GLN A 113 -6.22 -3.83 6.21
N ALA A 114 -7.46 -4.21 6.50
CA ALA A 114 -8.51 -3.27 6.89
C ALA A 114 -8.11 -2.49 8.17
N TYR A 115 -7.57 -3.20 9.16
CA TYR A 115 -7.07 -2.57 10.39
C TYR A 115 -5.93 -1.58 10.11
N LEU A 116 -4.93 -1.97 9.31
CA LEU A 116 -3.81 -1.10 8.94
C LEU A 116 -4.27 0.13 8.14
N MET A 117 -5.25 -0.02 7.25
CA MET A 117 -5.80 1.10 6.48
C MET A 117 -6.55 2.08 7.38
N ALA A 118 -7.29 1.59 8.38
CA ALA A 118 -7.95 2.43 9.37
C ALA A 118 -6.91 3.24 10.18
N LEU A 119 -5.88 2.59 10.72
CA LEU A 119 -4.79 3.27 11.43
C LEU A 119 -4.05 4.28 10.54
N SER A 120 -3.80 3.93 9.29
CA SER A 120 -3.14 4.81 8.33
C SER A 120 -3.97 6.06 8.05
N ARG A 121 -5.29 5.92 7.89
CA ARG A 121 -6.21 7.05 7.71
C ARG A 121 -6.17 7.98 8.92
N GLU A 122 -6.30 7.44 10.14
CA GLU A 122 -6.22 8.24 11.36
C GLU A 122 -4.89 8.97 11.51
N ALA A 123 -3.78 8.29 11.21
CA ALA A 123 -2.45 8.87 11.27
C ALA A 123 -2.28 10.01 10.25
N LEU A 124 -2.76 9.81 9.02
CA LEU A 124 -2.75 10.86 7.99
C LEU A 124 -3.57 12.08 8.41
N GLU A 125 -4.80 11.88 8.90
CA GLU A 125 -5.66 12.98 9.33
C GLU A 125 -5.03 13.79 10.46
N ARG A 126 -4.40 13.12 11.45
CA ARG A 126 -3.64 13.82 12.51
C ARG A 126 -2.47 14.61 11.92
N GLN A 127 -1.65 13.98 11.09
CA GLN A 127 -0.47 14.62 10.52
C GLN A 127 -0.84 15.84 9.65
N VAL A 128 -1.88 15.72 8.83
CA VAL A 128 -2.37 16.82 7.99
C VAL A 128 -2.84 17.99 8.85
N LYS A 129 -3.54 17.71 9.96
CA LYS A 129 -3.99 18.72 10.91
C LYS A 129 -2.82 19.39 11.63
N ASP A 130 -1.86 18.61 12.13
CA ASP A 130 -0.69 19.11 12.87
C ASP A 130 0.19 20.01 12.00
N LEU A 131 0.22 19.76 10.69
CA LEU A 131 0.95 20.54 9.71
C LEU A 131 0.15 21.71 9.11
N ASN A 132 -1.13 21.90 9.52
CA ASN A 132 -2.07 22.87 8.92
C ASN A 132 -2.18 22.71 7.39
N ALA A 133 -2.19 21.47 6.91
CA ALA A 133 -2.14 21.11 5.49
C ALA A 133 -3.47 20.54 4.96
N GLU A 134 -4.60 20.78 5.65
CA GLU A 134 -5.93 20.27 5.27
C GLU A 134 -6.36 20.76 3.89
N PHE A 135 -5.88 21.92 3.46
CA PHE A 135 -6.18 22.46 2.14
C PHE A 135 -5.60 21.63 0.98
N LEU A 136 -4.62 20.75 1.26
CA LEU A 136 -4.04 19.84 0.27
C LEU A 136 -4.86 18.54 0.13
N LEU A 137 -5.69 18.21 1.12
CA LEU A 137 -6.41 16.94 1.17
C LEU A 137 -7.83 17.07 0.64
N HIS A 138 -8.08 16.53 -0.54
CA HIS A 138 -9.40 16.54 -1.18
C HIS A 138 -10.16 15.24 -0.88
N ARG A 139 -11.24 15.30 -0.11
CA ARG A 139 -12.08 14.16 0.28
C ARG A 139 -13.28 14.02 -0.66
N LYS A 140 -13.01 13.83 -1.96
CA LYS A 140 -14.06 13.75 -3.01
C LYS A 140 -14.51 12.33 -3.32
N GLY A 141 -13.92 11.34 -2.66
CA GLY A 141 -14.15 9.93 -2.95
C GLY A 141 -13.51 9.47 -4.26
N GLN A 142 -13.78 8.22 -4.64
CA GLN A 142 -13.29 7.59 -5.85
C GLN A 142 -14.46 7.00 -6.64
N LEU A 143 -14.60 7.34 -7.91
CA LEU A 143 -15.57 6.74 -8.80
C LEU A 143 -14.98 5.52 -9.49
N ARG A 144 -15.61 4.34 -9.32
CA ARG A 144 -15.24 3.10 -10.01
C ARG A 144 -16.24 2.80 -11.13
N LEU A 145 -15.75 2.77 -12.36
CA LEU A 145 -16.55 2.48 -13.55
C LEU A 145 -16.29 1.04 -14.02
N TYR A 146 -17.35 0.33 -14.36
CA TYR A 146 -17.31 -1.03 -14.87
C TYR A 146 -17.92 -1.07 -16.27
N GLN A 147 -17.18 -1.57 -17.26
CA GLN A 147 -17.66 -1.70 -18.62
C GLN A 147 -18.74 -2.78 -18.78
N GLN A 148 -18.72 -3.79 -17.93
CA GLN A 148 -19.62 -4.93 -18.01
C GLN A 148 -20.18 -5.28 -16.62
N LYS A 149 -21.45 -5.65 -16.56
CA LYS A 149 -22.12 -6.11 -15.33
C LYS A 149 -21.33 -7.25 -14.64
N ARG A 150 -20.82 -8.21 -15.42
CA ARG A 150 -20.01 -9.31 -14.87
C ARG A 150 -18.78 -8.84 -14.08
N ASN A 151 -18.15 -7.74 -14.49
CA ASN A 151 -17.01 -7.18 -13.78
C ASN A 151 -17.43 -6.50 -12.49
N PHE A 152 -18.58 -5.84 -12.49
CA PHE A 152 -19.20 -5.31 -11.27
C PHE A 152 -19.55 -6.42 -10.29
N ASP A 153 -20.23 -7.49 -10.76
CA ASP A 153 -20.62 -8.64 -9.92
C ASP A 153 -19.38 -9.32 -9.29
N LYS A 154 -18.24 -9.41 -10.01
CA LYS A 154 -16.97 -9.93 -9.46
C LYS A 154 -16.33 -9.03 -8.40
N SER A 155 -16.68 -7.76 -8.34
CA SER A 155 -16.20 -6.83 -7.33
C SER A 155 -16.99 -6.88 -6.02
N SER A 156 -17.99 -7.76 -5.90
CA SER A 156 -18.77 -7.94 -4.67
C SER A 156 -17.90 -8.20 -3.44
N ILE A 157 -16.81 -8.96 -3.57
CA ILE A 157 -15.85 -9.22 -2.48
C ILE A 157 -15.34 -7.90 -1.90
N LEU A 158 -15.02 -6.93 -2.75
CA LEU A 158 -14.56 -5.61 -2.29
C LEU A 158 -15.69 -4.86 -1.57
N TRP A 159 -16.87 -4.80 -2.19
CA TRP A 159 -17.99 -4.06 -1.61
C TRP A 159 -18.48 -4.66 -0.31
N ASP A 160 -18.52 -5.99 -0.22
CA ASP A 160 -18.88 -6.71 1.01
C ASP A 160 -17.83 -6.48 2.11
N ALA A 161 -16.55 -6.44 1.75
CA ALA A 161 -15.47 -6.13 2.68
C ALA A 161 -15.55 -4.68 3.16
N CYS A 162 -15.69 -3.71 2.26
CA CYS A 162 -15.85 -2.30 2.62
C CYS A 162 -17.06 -2.08 3.53
N SER A 163 -18.20 -2.71 3.22
CA SER A 163 -19.41 -2.62 4.05
C SER A 163 -19.18 -3.16 5.47
N ARG A 164 -18.54 -4.32 5.61
CA ARG A 164 -18.23 -4.92 6.92
C ARG A 164 -17.31 -4.06 7.79
N HIS A 165 -16.42 -3.31 7.17
CA HIS A 165 -15.46 -2.45 7.86
C HIS A 165 -15.86 -0.97 7.90
N ASN A 166 -17.13 -0.64 7.55
CA ASN A 166 -17.66 0.74 7.51
C ASN A 166 -16.81 1.69 6.65
N ILE A 167 -16.23 1.19 5.57
CA ILE A 167 -15.46 1.96 4.60
C ILE A 167 -16.42 2.44 3.50
N GLN A 168 -16.52 3.77 3.36
CA GLN A 168 -17.35 4.45 2.33
C GLN A 168 -16.49 4.96 1.19
#